data_8c3b142975e7ced1a9bf0691229bdf68
#
_entry.id   8c3b142975e7ced1a9bf0691229bdf68
#
_cell.length_a   1.000
_cell.length_b   1.000
_cell.length_c   1.000
_cell.angle_alpha   90.00
_cell.angle_beta   90.00
_cell.angle_gamma   90.00
#
_symmetry.space_group_name_H-M   'P 1'
#
loop_
_entity.id
_entity.type
_entity.pdbx_description
1 polymer ?
#
loop_
_entity_poly.entity_id
_entity_poly.type
_entity_poly.pdbx_seq_one_letter_code
_entity_poly.pdbx_strand_id
1 'polypeptide(L)'
;DDVEEVHAASDGQEAIALLEKEPVDVVLLDIEMPEKTGLDVLEWVRGQALSVKVVIMTTFKRPGYFERAVKADVDAYVLKERSIADLMRTIETVLAGRKEYSPELMDILLTQRSPLTNLESQLLKLVAEGLSNKDIASQLHLSDGTVRNYMTSILSKLGAENRTAAVRIAQEKGYL
;
A
#
# COMPACT_ATOMS: atom_id res chain seq x y z
N ASP A 1 -10.29 21.24 21.80
CA ASP A 1 -10.34 22.63 21.29
C ASP A 1 -9.32 22.90 20.16
N ASP A 2 -8.63 21.86 19.70
CA ASP A 2 -7.57 22.00 18.67
C ASP A 2 -8.02 21.59 17.26
N VAL A 3 -9.30 21.24 17.08
CA VAL A 3 -9.94 20.93 15.81
C VAL A 3 -11.04 21.94 15.55
N GLU A 4 -10.92 22.73 14.47
CA GLU A 4 -11.90 23.76 14.13
C GLU A 4 -13.05 23.20 13.31
N GLU A 5 -12.75 22.32 12.35
CA GLU A 5 -13.74 21.75 11.44
C GLU A 5 -13.36 20.31 11.04
N VAL A 6 -14.39 19.48 10.84
CA VAL A 6 -14.22 18.08 10.41
C VAL A 6 -15.16 17.80 9.23
N HIS A 7 -14.58 17.38 8.11
CA HIS A 7 -15.32 16.87 6.97
C HIS A 7 -15.25 15.33 6.95
N ALA A 8 -16.31 14.69 6.51
CA ALA A 8 -16.36 13.24 6.37
C ALA A 8 -16.59 12.85 4.91
N ALA A 9 -15.89 11.82 4.46
CA ALA A 9 -16.05 11.20 3.15
C ALA A 9 -16.37 9.72 3.32
N SER A 10 -17.29 9.18 2.54
CA SER A 10 -17.71 7.79 2.58
C SER A 10 -16.81 6.86 1.77
N ASP A 11 -16.04 7.40 0.82
CA ASP A 11 -15.13 6.67 -0.05
C ASP A 11 -13.96 7.54 -0.50
N GLY A 12 -13.00 6.94 -1.21
CA GLY A 12 -11.81 7.64 -1.65
C GLY A 12 -12.07 8.67 -2.75
N GLN A 13 -13.10 8.51 -3.56
CA GLN A 13 -13.45 9.49 -4.59
C GLN A 13 -14.05 10.76 -3.98
N GLU A 14 -14.91 10.61 -2.98
CA GLU A 14 -15.46 11.72 -2.21
C GLU A 14 -14.37 12.44 -1.43
N ALA A 15 -13.42 11.70 -0.83
CA ALA A 15 -12.26 12.29 -0.15
C ALA A 15 -11.44 13.18 -1.10
N ILE A 16 -11.17 12.74 -2.32
CA ILE A 16 -10.48 13.54 -3.33
C ILE A 16 -11.29 14.80 -3.66
N ALA A 17 -12.60 14.68 -3.89
CA ALA A 17 -13.45 15.81 -4.21
C ALA A 17 -13.53 16.86 -3.10
N LEU A 18 -13.44 16.45 -1.83
CA LEU A 18 -13.32 17.35 -0.68
C LEU A 18 -11.97 18.06 -0.66
N LEU A 19 -10.87 17.31 -0.84
CA LEU A 19 -9.51 17.86 -0.85
C LEU A 19 -9.24 18.83 -2.02
N GLU A 20 -10.01 18.74 -3.09
CA GLU A 20 -9.95 19.72 -4.20
C GLU A 20 -10.62 21.05 -3.87
N LYS A 21 -11.60 21.05 -2.97
CA LYS A 21 -12.45 22.20 -2.69
C LYS A 21 -12.09 22.93 -1.41
N GLU A 22 -11.68 22.19 -0.41
CA GLU A 22 -11.49 22.69 0.95
C GLU A 22 -10.02 22.59 1.37
N PRO A 23 -9.47 23.63 1.99
CA PRO A 23 -8.15 23.57 2.60
C PRO A 23 -8.23 22.66 3.83
N VAL A 24 -7.47 21.57 3.82
CA VAL A 24 -7.42 20.58 4.91
C VAL A 24 -5.98 20.44 5.38
N ASP A 25 -5.76 20.52 6.70
CA ASP A 25 -4.42 20.35 7.28
C ASP A 25 -4.04 18.87 7.37
N VAL A 26 -4.99 18.00 7.74
CA VAL A 26 -4.77 16.56 7.92
C VAL A 26 -5.93 15.78 7.34
N VAL A 27 -5.64 14.72 6.61
CA VAL A 27 -6.63 13.73 6.18
C VAL A 27 -6.34 12.38 6.84
N LEU A 28 -7.38 11.78 7.42
CA LEU A 28 -7.36 10.43 7.98
C LEU A 28 -8.00 9.48 6.97
N LEU A 29 -7.27 8.49 6.52
CA LEU A 29 -7.71 7.55 5.48
C LEU A 29 -7.71 6.11 5.99
N ASP A 30 -8.80 5.41 5.78
CA ASP A 30 -8.80 3.95 5.79
C ASP A 30 -8.20 3.42 4.48
N ILE A 31 -7.52 2.29 4.53
CA ILE A 31 -7.05 1.63 3.29
C ILE A 31 -8.23 1.03 2.52
N GLU A 32 -9.11 0.32 3.20
CA GLU A 32 -10.22 -0.37 2.54
C GLU A 32 -11.44 0.54 2.44
N MET A 33 -11.50 1.30 1.37
CA MET A 33 -12.65 2.11 0.99
C MET A 33 -13.13 1.72 -0.40
N PRO A 34 -14.44 1.85 -0.68
CA PRO A 34 -14.98 1.68 -2.03
C PRO A 34 -14.38 2.67 -3.03
N GLU A 35 -14.50 2.39 -4.32
CA GLU A 35 -14.07 3.20 -5.46
C GLU A 35 -12.55 3.44 -5.51
N LYS A 36 -12.00 4.10 -4.50
CA LYS A 36 -10.54 4.34 -4.35
C LYS A 36 -10.10 4.02 -2.93
N THR A 37 -9.01 3.30 -2.82
CA THR A 37 -8.38 2.99 -1.53
C THR A 37 -7.73 4.23 -0.90
N GLY A 38 -7.46 4.19 0.41
CA GLY A 38 -6.69 5.26 1.06
C GLY A 38 -5.29 5.45 0.48
N LEU A 39 -4.69 4.38 -0.07
CA LEU A 39 -3.41 4.47 -0.78
C LEU A 39 -3.53 5.21 -2.11
N ASP A 40 -4.62 5.02 -2.85
CA ASP A 40 -4.88 5.75 -4.09
C ASP A 40 -5.09 7.24 -3.82
N VAL A 41 -5.78 7.58 -2.72
CA VAL A 41 -5.94 8.97 -2.27
C VAL A 41 -4.60 9.59 -1.88
N LEU A 42 -3.76 8.87 -1.12
CA LEU A 42 -2.41 9.32 -0.76
C LEU A 42 -1.57 9.61 -2.01
N GLU A 43 -1.53 8.69 -2.96
CA GLU A 43 -0.78 8.85 -4.21
C GLU A 43 -1.28 10.05 -5.02
N TRP A 44 -2.60 10.24 -5.07
CA TRP A 44 -3.21 11.40 -5.70
C TRP A 44 -2.80 12.71 -5.01
N VAL A 45 -2.89 12.80 -3.67
CA VAL A 45 -2.48 13.97 -2.87
C VAL A 45 -1.03 14.35 -3.19
N ARG A 46 -0.12 13.40 -3.23
CA ARG A 46 1.29 13.66 -3.55
C ARG A 46 1.49 14.03 -5.02
N GLY A 47 0.74 13.43 -5.93
CA GLY A 47 0.74 13.78 -7.35
C GLY A 47 0.29 15.22 -7.63
N GLN A 48 -0.63 15.74 -6.82
CA GLN A 48 -1.09 17.14 -6.88
C GLN A 48 -0.18 18.11 -6.09
N ALA A 49 0.87 17.62 -5.45
CA ALA A 49 1.77 18.40 -4.59
C ALA A 49 1.04 19.19 -3.48
N LEU A 50 -0.05 18.62 -2.95
CA LEU A 50 -0.79 19.21 -1.83
C LEU A 50 0.02 19.08 -0.54
N SER A 51 -0.01 20.12 0.31
CA SER A 51 0.70 20.14 1.60
C SER A 51 -0.03 19.40 2.72
N VAL A 52 -1.23 18.87 2.47
CA VAL A 52 -2.04 18.15 3.45
C VAL A 52 -1.27 16.96 4.03
N LYS A 53 -1.34 16.80 5.35
CA LYS A 53 -0.77 15.64 6.06
C LYS A 53 -1.68 14.44 5.89
N VAL A 54 -1.10 13.31 5.54
CA VAL A 54 -1.85 12.07 5.28
C VAL A 54 -1.54 11.04 6.36
N VAL A 55 -2.57 10.67 7.11
CA VAL A 55 -2.53 9.61 8.12
C VAL A 55 -3.35 8.43 7.62
N ILE A 56 -2.72 7.30 7.40
CA ILE A 56 -3.41 6.05 7.08
C ILE A 56 -3.71 5.29 8.37
N MET A 57 -4.96 4.90 8.54
CA MET A 57 -5.44 4.08 9.63
C MET A 57 -5.91 2.73 9.08
N THR A 58 -5.41 1.63 9.62
CA THR A 58 -5.74 0.29 9.11
C THR A 58 -5.93 -0.73 10.22
N THR A 59 -6.80 -1.70 9.99
CA THR A 59 -6.87 -2.95 10.77
C THR A 59 -5.94 -4.02 10.19
N PHE A 60 -5.43 -3.82 8.96
CA PHE A 60 -4.69 -4.82 8.21
C PHE A 60 -3.18 -4.65 8.33
N LYS A 61 -2.52 -5.72 8.74
CA LYS A 61 -1.06 -5.80 8.85
C LYS A 61 -0.46 -6.42 7.58
N ARG A 62 -0.81 -5.87 6.40
CA ARG A 62 -0.28 -6.34 5.10
C ARG A 62 1.00 -5.57 4.74
N PRO A 63 2.16 -6.25 4.64
CA PRO A 63 3.43 -5.59 4.35
C PRO A 63 3.41 -4.75 3.08
N GLY A 64 2.79 -5.23 2.01
CA GLY A 64 2.73 -4.53 0.73
C GLY A 64 2.00 -3.18 0.79
N TYR A 65 0.98 -3.06 1.63
CA TYR A 65 0.29 -1.78 1.84
C TYR A 65 1.18 -0.77 2.55
N PHE A 66 1.90 -1.21 3.57
CA PHE A 66 2.82 -0.34 4.29
C PHE A 66 3.99 0.11 3.41
N GLU A 67 4.61 -0.80 2.65
CA GLU A 67 5.66 -0.43 1.71
C GLU A 67 5.18 0.58 0.66
N ARG A 68 3.99 0.39 0.11
CA ARG A 68 3.37 1.32 -0.84
C ARG A 68 3.13 2.70 -0.21
N ALA A 69 2.60 2.73 1.02
CA ALA A 69 2.39 3.97 1.75
C ALA A 69 3.69 4.73 2.02
N VAL A 70 4.75 4.03 2.44
CA VAL A 70 6.06 4.63 2.68
C VAL A 70 6.68 5.17 1.38
N LYS A 71 6.58 4.43 0.27
CA LYS A 71 7.04 4.89 -1.05
C LYS A 71 6.28 6.14 -1.54
N ALA A 72 5.00 6.22 -1.21
CA ALA A 72 4.16 7.38 -1.52
C ALA A 72 4.28 8.51 -0.50
N ASP A 73 5.28 8.49 0.37
CA ASP A 73 5.58 9.54 1.34
C ASP A 73 4.41 9.84 2.31
N VAL A 74 3.82 8.80 2.90
CA VAL A 74 2.82 8.93 3.96
C VAL A 74 3.41 9.64 5.19
N ASP A 75 2.62 10.48 5.87
CA ASP A 75 3.07 11.14 7.11
C ASP A 75 2.91 10.24 8.33
N ALA A 76 1.80 9.48 8.43
CA ALA A 76 1.66 8.45 9.45
C ALA A 76 0.92 7.22 8.93
N TYR A 77 1.29 6.06 9.47
CA TYR A 77 0.63 4.78 9.19
C TYR A 77 0.42 4.03 10.50
N VAL A 78 -0.83 3.96 10.94
CA VAL A 78 -1.17 3.53 12.29
C VAL A 78 -2.32 2.52 12.30
N LEU A 79 -2.42 1.75 13.39
CA LEU A 79 -3.53 0.81 13.59
C LEU A 79 -4.80 1.54 14.02
N LYS A 80 -5.97 1.10 13.54
CA LYS A 80 -7.29 1.63 13.90
C LYS A 80 -7.68 1.41 15.37
N GLU A 81 -7.04 0.48 16.04
CA GLU A 81 -7.31 0.13 17.45
C GLU A 81 -6.77 1.16 18.45
N ARG A 82 -6.23 2.28 17.97
CA ARG A 82 -5.74 3.37 18.81
C ARG A 82 -6.86 4.09 19.53
N SER A 83 -6.56 4.59 20.73
CA SER A 83 -7.44 5.51 21.44
C SER A 83 -7.53 6.86 20.70
N ILE A 84 -8.58 7.63 20.96
CA ILE A 84 -8.71 8.99 20.41
C ILE A 84 -7.53 9.87 20.86
N ALA A 85 -7.08 9.72 22.11
CA ALA A 85 -5.93 10.48 22.62
C ALA A 85 -4.63 10.13 21.88
N ASP A 86 -4.43 8.86 21.50
CA ASP A 86 -3.28 8.45 20.70
C ASP A 86 -3.37 8.99 19.26
N LEU A 87 -4.57 9.00 18.68
CA LEU A 87 -4.79 9.56 17.37
C LEU A 87 -4.51 11.07 17.35
N MET A 88 -4.95 11.81 18.35
CA MET A 88 -4.66 13.25 18.47
C MET A 88 -3.16 13.51 18.57
N ARG A 89 -2.42 12.72 19.34
CA ARG A 89 -0.95 12.80 19.39
C ARG A 89 -0.29 12.50 18.03
N THR A 90 -0.84 11.55 17.26
CA THR A 90 -0.39 11.28 15.90
C THR A 90 -0.59 12.51 15.01
N ILE A 91 -1.76 13.16 15.09
CA ILE A 91 -2.07 14.37 14.32
C ILE A 91 -1.08 15.49 14.66
N GLU A 92 -0.84 15.76 15.94
CA GLU A 92 0.16 16.74 16.39
C GLU A 92 1.56 16.41 15.85
N THR A 93 1.94 15.12 15.86
CA THR A 93 3.23 14.65 15.38
C THR A 93 3.42 14.96 13.90
N VAL A 94 2.41 14.67 13.07
CA VAL A 94 2.51 14.91 11.62
C VAL A 94 2.41 16.39 11.26
N LEU A 95 1.63 17.16 11.99
CA LEU A 95 1.57 18.63 11.84
C LEU A 95 2.89 19.29 12.19
N ALA A 96 3.64 18.75 13.17
CA ALA A 96 5.01 19.17 13.47
C ALA A 96 6.06 18.72 12.42
N GLY A 97 5.63 18.12 11.31
CA GLY A 97 6.50 17.67 10.22
C GLY A 97 7.26 16.37 10.49
N ARG A 98 6.91 15.65 11.55
CA ARG A 98 7.50 14.34 11.87
C ARG A 98 6.63 13.22 11.33
N LYS A 99 7.24 12.08 11.02
CA LYS A 99 6.52 10.87 10.59
C LYS A 99 6.26 9.95 11.76
N GLU A 100 5.16 9.21 11.71
CA GLU A 100 4.81 8.21 12.72
C GLU A 100 4.34 6.90 12.09
N TYR A 101 4.92 5.80 12.55
CA TYR A 101 4.52 4.44 12.15
C TYR A 101 4.31 3.58 13.40
N SER A 102 3.22 2.81 13.44
CA SER A 102 3.00 1.88 14.55
C SER A 102 4.13 0.86 14.63
N PRO A 103 4.73 0.61 15.82
CA PRO A 103 5.85 -0.33 15.99
C PRO A 103 5.54 -1.72 15.43
N GLU A 104 4.32 -2.22 15.61
CA GLU A 104 3.87 -3.52 15.13
C GLU A 104 3.94 -3.64 13.61
N LEU A 105 3.78 -2.53 12.89
CA LEU A 105 3.89 -2.47 11.44
C LEU A 105 5.34 -2.42 10.98
N MET A 106 6.21 -1.79 11.76
CA MET A 106 7.66 -1.80 11.52
C MET A 106 8.24 -3.20 11.67
N ASP A 107 7.82 -3.96 12.69
CA ASP A 107 8.24 -5.35 12.89
C ASP A 107 7.85 -6.25 11.72
N ILE A 108 6.67 -6.04 11.14
CA ILE A 108 6.22 -6.75 9.95
C ILE A 108 7.13 -6.49 8.75
N LEU A 109 7.54 -5.24 8.52
CA LEU A 109 8.49 -4.91 7.45
C LEU A 109 9.84 -5.61 7.61
N LEU A 110 10.32 -5.70 8.84
CA LEU A 110 11.61 -6.33 9.13
C LEU A 110 11.55 -7.86 9.01
N THR A 111 10.40 -8.47 9.31
CA THR A 111 10.24 -9.92 9.37
C THR A 111 9.61 -10.54 8.12
N GLN A 112 8.84 -9.78 7.34
CA GLN A 112 8.07 -10.28 6.19
C GLN A 112 8.45 -9.60 4.87
N ARG A 113 9.73 -9.31 4.65
CA ARG A 113 10.19 -8.86 3.33
C ARG A 113 9.83 -9.93 2.29
N SER A 114 9.24 -9.49 1.18
CA SER A 114 9.01 -10.37 0.04
C SER A 114 10.33 -11.07 -0.35
N PRO A 115 10.35 -12.40 -0.47
CA PRO A 115 11.53 -13.12 -0.95
C PRO A 115 11.77 -12.91 -2.44
N LEU A 116 10.83 -12.25 -3.13
CA LEU A 116 10.87 -12.02 -4.57
C LEU A 116 11.70 -10.78 -4.90
N THR A 117 12.48 -10.88 -5.97
CA THR A 117 13.12 -9.72 -6.58
C THR A 117 12.08 -8.81 -7.27
N ASN A 118 12.44 -7.59 -7.62
CA ASN A 118 11.56 -6.68 -8.35
C ASN A 118 11.03 -7.29 -9.66
N LEU A 119 11.89 -7.97 -10.42
CA LEU A 119 11.50 -8.60 -11.66
C LEU A 119 10.59 -9.82 -11.45
N GLU A 120 10.85 -10.62 -10.43
CA GLU A 120 9.97 -11.73 -10.03
C GLU A 120 8.60 -11.23 -9.60
N SER A 121 8.53 -10.11 -8.86
CA SER A 121 7.27 -9.48 -8.48
C SER A 121 6.50 -8.95 -9.70
N GLN A 122 7.17 -8.30 -10.65
CA GLN A 122 6.55 -7.85 -11.90
C GLN A 122 6.01 -9.03 -12.71
N LEU A 123 6.80 -10.09 -12.85
CA LEU A 123 6.40 -11.30 -13.56
C LEU A 123 5.17 -11.94 -12.90
N LEU A 124 5.16 -12.06 -11.57
CA LEU A 124 4.04 -12.67 -10.85
C LEU A 124 2.76 -11.82 -10.90
N LYS A 125 2.87 -10.48 -11.01
CA LYS A 125 1.72 -9.60 -11.29
C LYS A 125 1.08 -9.91 -12.64
N LEU A 126 1.88 -10.06 -13.69
CA LEU A 126 1.39 -10.42 -15.03
C LEU A 126 0.76 -11.83 -15.04
N VAL A 127 1.30 -12.75 -14.25
CA VAL A 127 0.67 -14.06 -14.03
C VAL A 127 -0.71 -13.91 -13.36
N ALA A 128 -0.84 -13.03 -12.37
CA ALA A 128 -2.10 -12.77 -11.69
C ALA A 128 -3.15 -12.14 -12.62
N GLU A 129 -2.71 -11.37 -13.62
CA GLU A 129 -3.55 -10.82 -14.69
C GLU A 129 -3.94 -11.87 -15.74
N GLY A 130 -3.45 -13.10 -15.63
CA GLY A 130 -3.81 -14.21 -16.52
C GLY A 130 -2.94 -14.36 -17.78
N LEU A 131 -1.83 -13.63 -17.89
CA LEU A 131 -0.96 -13.71 -19.06
C LEU A 131 -0.24 -15.06 -19.15
N SER A 132 -0.06 -15.55 -20.38
CA SER A 132 0.78 -16.72 -20.65
C SER A 132 2.27 -16.39 -20.54
N ASN A 133 3.14 -17.41 -20.38
CA ASN A 133 4.58 -17.19 -20.34
C ASN A 133 5.11 -16.49 -21.62
N LYS A 134 4.49 -16.76 -22.76
CA LYS A 134 4.84 -16.15 -24.05
C LYS A 134 4.50 -14.65 -24.06
N ASP A 135 3.34 -14.28 -23.52
CA ASP A 135 2.90 -12.89 -23.45
C ASP A 135 3.75 -12.11 -22.44
N ILE A 136 4.07 -12.73 -21.29
CA ILE A 136 4.97 -12.17 -20.29
C ILE A 136 6.37 -11.95 -20.86
N ALA A 137 6.91 -12.95 -21.59
CA ALA A 137 8.20 -12.85 -22.26
C ALA A 137 8.23 -11.67 -23.23
N SER A 138 7.17 -11.52 -24.04
CA SER A 138 7.02 -10.38 -24.95
C SER A 138 6.99 -9.04 -24.20
N GLN A 139 6.21 -8.94 -23.16
CA GLN A 139 6.00 -7.68 -22.41
C GLN A 139 7.23 -7.25 -21.61
N LEU A 140 7.97 -8.20 -21.05
CA LEU A 140 9.18 -7.94 -20.28
C LEU A 140 10.48 -7.98 -21.14
N HIS A 141 10.37 -8.17 -22.44
CA HIS A 141 11.50 -8.32 -23.36
C HIS A 141 12.46 -9.46 -22.95
N LEU A 142 11.88 -10.58 -22.53
CA LEU A 142 12.61 -11.78 -22.11
C LEU A 142 12.35 -12.93 -23.08
N SER A 143 13.18 -13.99 -23.01
CA SER A 143 12.86 -15.25 -23.68
C SER A 143 11.84 -16.07 -22.89
N ASP A 144 11.08 -16.93 -23.57
CA ASP A 144 10.14 -17.85 -22.92
C ASP A 144 10.84 -18.78 -21.90
N GLY A 145 12.06 -19.22 -22.22
CA GLY A 145 12.89 -20.00 -21.29
C GLY A 145 13.26 -19.22 -20.03
N THR A 146 13.59 -17.95 -20.17
CA THR A 146 13.90 -17.05 -19.04
C THR A 146 12.68 -16.89 -18.14
N VAL A 147 11.48 -16.67 -18.70
CA VAL A 147 10.24 -16.59 -17.92
C VAL A 147 9.97 -17.87 -17.15
N ARG A 148 10.18 -19.05 -17.76
CA ARG A 148 10.04 -20.34 -17.07
C ARG A 148 11.03 -20.48 -15.91
N ASN A 149 12.27 -20.05 -16.08
CA ASN A 149 13.28 -20.09 -15.01
C ASN A 149 12.86 -19.17 -13.84
N TYR A 150 12.39 -17.96 -14.10
CA TYR A 150 11.87 -17.07 -13.08
C TYR A 150 10.65 -17.66 -12.37
N MET A 151 9.71 -18.29 -13.11
CA MET A 151 8.58 -18.98 -12.47
C MET A 151 9.04 -20.09 -11.53
N THR A 152 10.02 -20.90 -11.92
CA THR A 152 10.58 -21.94 -11.06
C THR A 152 11.18 -21.33 -9.79
N SER A 153 11.92 -20.24 -9.89
CA SER A 153 12.48 -19.50 -8.76
C SER A 153 11.36 -18.98 -7.82
N ILE A 154 10.34 -18.36 -8.40
CA ILE A 154 9.17 -17.84 -7.64
C ILE A 154 8.47 -18.95 -6.88
N LEU A 155 8.18 -20.09 -7.52
CA LEU A 155 7.55 -21.24 -6.91
C LEU A 155 8.37 -21.74 -5.71
N SER A 156 9.68 -21.88 -5.88
CA SER A 156 10.60 -22.29 -4.81
C SER A 156 10.61 -21.30 -3.65
N LYS A 157 10.74 -20.00 -3.92
CA LYS A 157 10.79 -18.95 -2.90
C LYS A 157 9.49 -18.83 -2.10
N LEU A 158 8.34 -19.05 -2.73
CA LEU A 158 7.02 -18.99 -2.09
C LEU A 158 6.57 -20.33 -1.50
N GLY A 159 7.27 -21.42 -1.76
CA GLY A 159 6.82 -22.76 -1.39
C GLY A 159 5.53 -23.16 -2.10
N ALA A 160 5.33 -22.70 -3.34
CA ALA A 160 4.12 -22.93 -4.11
C ALA A 160 4.26 -24.12 -5.05
N GLU A 161 3.21 -24.94 -5.16
CA GLU A 161 3.18 -26.11 -6.05
C GLU A 161 2.98 -25.76 -7.52
N ASN A 162 2.30 -24.63 -7.79
CA ASN A 162 1.99 -24.18 -9.14
C ASN A 162 1.80 -22.65 -9.18
N ARG A 163 1.67 -22.10 -10.41
CA ARG A 163 1.55 -20.66 -10.64
C ARG A 163 0.32 -20.03 -9.94
N THR A 164 -0.79 -20.73 -9.90
CA THR A 164 -2.02 -20.24 -9.24
C THR A 164 -1.83 -20.16 -7.72
N ALA A 165 -1.22 -21.19 -7.12
CA ALA A 165 -0.86 -21.18 -5.70
C ALA A 165 0.14 -20.07 -5.38
N ALA A 166 1.11 -19.81 -6.26
CA ALA A 166 2.08 -18.72 -6.09
C ALA A 166 1.39 -17.35 -6.04
N VAL A 167 0.45 -17.08 -6.94
CA VAL A 167 -0.34 -15.83 -6.95
C VAL A 167 -1.13 -15.69 -5.65
N ARG A 168 -1.86 -16.74 -5.25
CA ARG A 168 -2.65 -16.75 -4.01
C ARG A 168 -1.77 -16.47 -2.79
N ILE A 169 -0.65 -17.18 -2.63
CA ILE A 169 0.27 -16.98 -1.50
C ILE A 169 0.83 -15.55 -1.49
N ALA A 170 1.21 -15.03 -2.64
CA ALA A 170 1.75 -13.68 -2.75
C ALA A 170 0.70 -12.61 -2.39
N GLN A 171 -0.55 -12.80 -2.79
CA GLN A 171 -1.66 -11.92 -2.41
C GLN A 171 -1.97 -11.99 -0.92
N GLU A 172 -2.06 -13.21 -0.35
CA GLU A 172 -2.30 -13.41 1.09
C GLU A 172 -1.21 -12.78 1.97
N LYS A 173 0.04 -12.80 1.49
CA LYS A 173 1.19 -12.22 2.20
C LYS A 173 1.45 -10.75 1.85
N GLY A 174 0.70 -10.15 0.94
CA GLY A 174 0.88 -8.77 0.51
C GLY A 174 2.14 -8.52 -0.32
N TYR A 175 2.61 -9.52 -1.05
CA TYR A 175 3.74 -9.40 -2.00
C TYR A 175 3.32 -8.93 -3.39
N LEU A 176 2.01 -8.95 -3.67
CA LEU A 176 1.36 -8.45 -4.88
C LEU A 176 0.35 -7.36 -4.55
#